data_bbae7202497f2748a1699c55be455b97
#
_entry.id   bbae7202497f2748a1699c55be455b97
#
_cell.length_a   1.000
_cell.length_b   1.000
_cell.length_c   1.000
_cell.angle_alpha   90.00
_cell.angle_beta   90.00
_cell.angle_gamma   90.00
#
_symmetry.space_group_name_H-M   'P 1'
#
loop_
_entity.id
_entity.type
_entity.pdbx_description
1 polymer ?
#
loop_
_entity_poly.entity_id
_entity_poly.type
_entity_poly.pdbx_seq_one_letter_code
_entity_poly.pdbx_strand_id
1 'polypeptide(L)'
;MSSLRFPYPHRYDTRVVNSAWRHLDLGGRVCVLKLRRRRLRCPGHGVLAESVPFARPGSGFTRDFEDLAVWLASKCDKKTVSTFCRVAWRTVGAMCSRVVAEKLDPDRLAGLVDIGVDEISWRKHHKYLTLVSDHDTGKIVWGAPGKKAATLDGFFTTALPEDGAKKIEAVSMDLGPAFAKSVRAHAPQAVICFDPFHVVKLATDALDDVRRQVWQSARKLSDKQIAKTYKGARWALLKNPESLTDTQKATLAQLKREGGALVRAYELKESLRAVFVGDLDTDTITNMLGKWCSWAQRCRILRFVKVGRTIKKHLDGIQAAVERGLANGRHEGLNNKVRLIIRRAYGFHNAEHALAMIMLVCGPVTLELPYHT
;
A
#
# COMPACT_ATOMS: atom_id res chain seq x y z
N MET A 1 -9.31 9.57 -24.34
CA MET A 1 -10.39 9.86 -25.31
C MET A 1 -9.84 10.82 -26.34
N SER A 2 -9.46 10.30 -27.50
CA SER A 2 -8.97 11.09 -28.61
C SER A 2 -10.00 12.16 -28.99
N SER A 3 -9.54 13.40 -29.16
CA SER A 3 -10.33 14.49 -29.71
C SER A 3 -10.81 14.07 -31.11
N LEU A 4 -12.06 13.67 -31.21
CA LEU A 4 -12.72 13.48 -32.50
C LEU A 4 -12.73 14.82 -33.23
N ARG A 5 -11.72 15.09 -34.07
CA ARG A 5 -11.73 16.16 -35.06
C ARG A 5 -12.65 15.70 -36.19
N PHE A 6 -13.91 16.04 -36.10
CA PHE A 6 -14.81 15.96 -37.24
C PHE A 6 -14.55 17.15 -38.15
N PRO A 7 -14.43 16.95 -39.46
CA PRO A 7 -14.12 18.04 -40.38
C PRO A 7 -15.18 19.14 -40.42
N TYR A 8 -16.42 18.88 -39.99
CA TYR A 8 -17.51 19.88 -39.92
C TYR A 8 -18.45 19.58 -38.75
N PRO A 9 -18.20 20.10 -37.54
CA PRO A 9 -19.15 19.97 -36.45
C PRO A 9 -20.38 20.83 -36.72
N HIS A 10 -21.54 20.22 -36.98
CA HIS A 10 -22.79 20.96 -37.08
C HIS A 10 -23.18 21.51 -35.72
N ARG A 11 -23.24 22.85 -35.63
CA ARG A 11 -23.75 23.55 -34.46
C ARG A 11 -25.22 23.16 -34.25
N TYR A 12 -25.55 22.64 -33.06
CA TYR A 12 -26.94 22.39 -32.69
C TYR A 12 -27.59 23.67 -32.17
N ASP A 13 -27.06 24.23 -31.09
CA ASP A 13 -27.46 25.53 -30.52
C ASP A 13 -26.36 26.11 -29.61
N THR A 14 -26.70 27.23 -28.94
CA THR A 14 -25.88 27.77 -27.83
C THR A 14 -26.73 27.73 -26.57
N ARG A 15 -26.18 27.20 -25.49
CA ARG A 15 -26.85 27.18 -24.19
C ARG A 15 -27.29 28.59 -23.78
N VAL A 16 -28.54 28.71 -23.34
CA VAL A 16 -29.06 30.00 -22.86
C VAL A 16 -28.38 30.38 -21.54
N VAL A 17 -28.12 29.40 -20.67
CA VAL A 17 -27.48 29.61 -19.35
C VAL A 17 -25.96 29.44 -19.45
N ASN A 18 -25.22 30.35 -18.86
CA ASN A 18 -23.77 30.26 -18.74
C ASN A 18 -23.35 29.01 -17.96
N SER A 19 -22.36 28.30 -18.48
CA SER A 19 -21.56 27.38 -17.67
C SER A 19 -20.57 28.21 -16.85
N ALA A 20 -20.32 27.79 -15.61
CA ALA A 20 -19.46 28.51 -14.69
C ALA A 20 -18.39 27.56 -14.10
N TRP A 21 -17.18 28.06 -13.94
CA TRP A 21 -16.07 27.34 -13.33
C TRP A 21 -15.36 28.26 -12.36
N ARG A 22 -15.12 27.75 -11.16
CA ARG A 22 -14.28 28.46 -10.19
C ARG A 22 -12.82 28.36 -10.63
N HIS A 23 -12.16 29.50 -10.66
CA HIS A 23 -10.73 29.68 -10.92
C HIS A 23 -9.99 29.97 -9.61
N LEU A 24 -8.67 30.10 -9.69
CA LEU A 24 -7.83 30.57 -8.59
C LEU A 24 -8.33 31.93 -8.10
N ASP A 25 -8.22 32.13 -6.79
CA ASP A 25 -8.67 33.37 -6.18
C ASP A 25 -7.78 34.57 -6.60
N LEU A 26 -8.38 35.68 -6.81
CA LEU A 26 -7.69 36.95 -7.14
C LEU A 26 -7.72 37.86 -5.91
N GLY A 27 -6.57 38.07 -5.28
CA GLY A 27 -6.45 38.90 -4.08
C GLY A 27 -7.40 38.47 -2.94
N GLY A 28 -7.59 37.19 -2.74
CA GLY A 28 -8.50 36.62 -1.71
C GLY A 28 -9.98 36.59 -2.11
N ARG A 29 -10.36 37.12 -3.28
CA ARG A 29 -11.72 37.08 -3.82
C ARG A 29 -11.91 35.88 -4.74
N VAL A 30 -13.09 35.24 -4.65
CA VAL A 30 -13.46 34.11 -5.51
C VAL A 30 -13.58 34.59 -6.97
N CYS A 31 -12.79 33.96 -7.84
CA CYS A 31 -12.88 34.18 -9.28
C CYS A 31 -13.72 33.08 -9.94
N VAL A 32 -14.67 33.46 -10.78
CA VAL A 32 -15.54 32.52 -11.52
C VAL A 32 -15.55 32.91 -13.01
N LEU A 33 -15.10 31.97 -13.84
CA LEU A 33 -15.19 32.08 -15.28
C LEU A 33 -16.57 31.65 -15.74
N LYS A 34 -17.24 32.46 -16.57
CA LYS A 34 -18.55 32.19 -17.14
C LYS A 34 -18.50 32.18 -18.66
N LEU A 35 -19.01 31.13 -19.28
CA LEU A 35 -19.02 31.00 -20.75
C LEU A 35 -20.32 30.34 -21.22
N ARG A 36 -20.91 30.91 -22.31
CA ARG A 36 -22.01 30.26 -23.03
C ARG A 36 -21.42 29.24 -23.99
N ARG A 37 -21.53 27.95 -23.64
CA ARG A 37 -21.02 26.84 -24.46
C ARG A 37 -21.96 26.55 -25.62
N ARG A 38 -21.38 26.25 -26.78
CA ARG A 38 -22.11 25.69 -27.92
C ARG A 38 -22.42 24.22 -27.68
N ARG A 39 -23.54 23.79 -28.26
CA ARG A 39 -23.82 22.34 -28.37
C ARG A 39 -23.65 21.93 -29.83
N LEU A 40 -23.07 20.77 -30.02
CA LEU A 40 -22.74 20.22 -31.33
C LEU A 40 -23.50 18.92 -31.50
N ARG A 41 -24.07 18.69 -32.69
CA ARG A 41 -24.69 17.41 -33.02
C ARG A 41 -23.63 16.47 -33.57
N CYS A 42 -23.41 15.33 -32.86
CA CYS A 42 -22.53 14.28 -33.32
C CYS A 42 -23.37 13.09 -33.82
N PRO A 43 -23.15 12.55 -35.04
CA PRO A 43 -23.91 11.42 -35.54
C PRO A 43 -23.83 10.18 -34.64
N GLY A 44 -22.68 9.89 -34.06
CA GLY A 44 -22.49 8.72 -33.21
C GLY A 44 -22.81 8.91 -31.72
N HIS A 45 -22.85 10.16 -31.21
CA HIS A 45 -22.96 10.45 -29.78
C HIS A 45 -24.10 11.41 -29.43
N GLY A 46 -24.91 11.82 -30.39
CA GLY A 46 -26.01 12.75 -30.18
C GLY A 46 -25.55 14.20 -29.96
N VAL A 47 -26.24 14.93 -29.07
CA VAL A 47 -25.95 16.35 -28.79
C VAL A 47 -24.95 16.45 -27.64
N LEU A 48 -23.75 16.95 -27.94
CA LEU A 48 -22.66 17.15 -26.99
C LEU A 48 -22.41 18.64 -26.73
N ALA A 49 -22.11 19.00 -25.52
CA ALA A 49 -21.64 20.35 -25.19
C ALA A 49 -20.14 20.47 -25.52
N GLU A 50 -19.78 21.64 -26.11
CA GLU A 50 -18.39 21.99 -26.38
C GLU A 50 -17.49 21.79 -25.14
N SER A 51 -16.35 21.14 -25.33
CA SER A 51 -15.31 21.05 -24.30
C SER A 51 -14.58 22.39 -24.19
N VAL A 52 -14.11 22.69 -22.99
CA VAL A 52 -13.28 23.89 -22.75
C VAL A 52 -11.86 23.46 -22.39
N PRO A 53 -10.80 24.12 -22.87
CA PRO A 53 -9.42 23.69 -22.62
C PRO A 53 -8.99 23.92 -21.17
N PHE A 54 -9.57 24.89 -20.49
CA PHE A 54 -9.20 25.32 -19.14
C PHE A 54 -9.88 24.54 -18.01
N ALA A 55 -10.73 23.57 -18.32
CA ALA A 55 -11.40 22.72 -17.30
C ALA A 55 -11.46 21.25 -17.72
N ARG A 56 -11.38 20.37 -16.73
CA ARG A 56 -11.56 18.93 -16.93
C ARG A 56 -13.02 18.57 -17.18
N PRO A 57 -13.30 17.51 -17.95
CA PRO A 57 -14.67 17.03 -18.16
C PRO A 57 -15.38 16.79 -16.83
N GLY A 58 -16.62 17.28 -16.71
CA GLY A 58 -17.44 17.14 -15.49
C GLY A 58 -16.99 17.98 -14.29
N SER A 59 -15.98 18.83 -14.44
CA SER A 59 -15.53 19.74 -13.38
C SER A 59 -16.29 21.08 -13.40
N GLY A 60 -16.58 21.61 -12.23
CA GLY A 60 -16.97 23.00 -12.01
C GLY A 60 -15.79 23.92 -11.61
N PHE A 61 -14.55 23.46 -11.84
CA PHE A 61 -13.32 24.17 -11.50
C PHE A 61 -12.39 24.19 -12.71
N THR A 62 -11.53 25.21 -12.78
CA THR A 62 -10.46 25.22 -13.78
C THR A 62 -9.39 24.20 -13.46
N ARG A 63 -8.56 23.85 -14.47
CA ARG A 63 -7.41 22.95 -14.28
C ARG A 63 -6.46 23.49 -13.22
N ASP A 64 -6.12 24.78 -13.30
CA ASP A 64 -5.21 25.43 -12.35
C ASP A 64 -5.71 25.35 -10.91
N PHE A 65 -7.03 25.55 -10.70
CA PHE A 65 -7.63 25.43 -9.38
C PHE A 65 -7.57 23.99 -8.86
N GLU A 66 -7.90 23.01 -9.71
CA GLU A 66 -7.82 21.59 -9.33
C GLU A 66 -6.37 21.16 -9.07
N ASP A 67 -5.42 21.56 -9.91
CA ASP A 67 -4.01 21.19 -9.78
C ASP A 67 -3.40 21.77 -8.50
N LEU A 68 -3.70 23.04 -8.15
CA LEU A 68 -3.31 23.61 -6.87
C LEU A 68 -3.94 22.86 -5.68
N ALA A 69 -5.25 22.63 -5.72
CA ALA A 69 -5.95 21.94 -4.63
C ALA A 69 -5.43 20.50 -4.43
N VAL A 70 -5.13 19.80 -5.51
CA VAL A 70 -4.60 18.43 -5.49
C VAL A 70 -3.15 18.40 -5.05
N TRP A 71 -2.32 19.36 -5.48
CA TRP A 71 -0.96 19.51 -4.98
C TRP A 71 -0.97 19.73 -3.47
N LEU A 72 -1.81 20.63 -2.95
CA LEU A 72 -1.98 20.82 -1.50
C LEU A 72 -2.44 19.53 -0.81
N ALA A 73 -3.38 18.78 -1.40
CA ALA A 73 -3.85 17.50 -0.84
C ALA A 73 -2.75 16.43 -0.77
N SER A 74 -1.73 16.50 -1.64
CA SER A 74 -0.54 15.65 -1.54
C SER A 74 0.35 16.00 -0.34
N LYS A 75 0.30 17.25 0.14
CA LYS A 75 1.17 17.77 1.22
C LYS A 75 0.50 17.83 2.59
N CYS A 76 -0.81 18.13 2.65
CA CYS A 76 -1.55 18.28 3.90
C CYS A 76 -2.86 17.47 3.92
N ASP A 77 -3.61 17.53 5.02
CA ASP A 77 -4.89 16.83 5.15
C ASP A 77 -6.01 17.51 4.35
N LYS A 78 -7.02 16.73 3.98
CA LYS A 78 -8.14 17.21 3.15
C LYS A 78 -8.96 18.33 3.80
N LYS A 79 -9.03 18.39 5.14
CA LYS A 79 -9.78 19.44 5.83
C LYS A 79 -9.06 20.79 5.66
N THR A 80 -7.75 20.78 5.81
CA THR A 80 -6.91 21.96 5.54
C THR A 80 -7.09 22.45 4.12
N VAL A 81 -7.05 21.54 3.12
CA VAL A 81 -7.31 21.90 1.71
C VAL A 81 -8.73 22.45 1.52
N SER A 82 -9.73 21.79 2.11
CA SER A 82 -11.13 22.23 2.04
C SER A 82 -11.31 23.62 2.61
N THR A 83 -10.69 23.94 3.74
CA THR A 83 -10.73 25.27 4.36
C THR A 83 -10.00 26.31 3.54
N PHE A 84 -8.76 26.00 3.12
CA PHE A 84 -7.93 26.92 2.35
C PHE A 84 -8.55 27.25 0.97
N CYS A 85 -8.96 26.22 0.22
CA CYS A 85 -9.58 26.35 -1.09
C CYS A 85 -11.06 26.77 -1.01
N ARG A 86 -11.68 26.81 0.18
CA ARG A 86 -13.09 27.15 0.36
C ARG A 86 -14.02 26.25 -0.46
N VAL A 87 -13.78 24.95 -0.47
CA VAL A 87 -14.57 23.92 -1.16
C VAL A 87 -14.99 22.81 -0.19
N ALA A 88 -16.04 22.08 -0.54
CA ALA A 88 -16.48 20.96 0.29
C ALA A 88 -15.43 19.84 0.31
N TRP A 89 -15.28 19.16 1.44
CA TRP A 89 -14.33 18.06 1.62
C TRP A 89 -14.48 16.93 0.57
N ARG A 90 -15.72 16.65 0.14
CA ARG A 90 -15.99 15.69 -0.94
C ARG A 90 -15.42 16.14 -2.28
N THR A 91 -15.47 17.43 -2.55
CA THR A 91 -14.98 18.04 -3.79
C THR A 91 -13.48 17.82 -3.95
N VAL A 92 -12.70 17.94 -2.85
CA VAL A 92 -11.25 17.65 -2.88
C VAL A 92 -10.97 16.22 -3.34
N GLY A 93 -11.75 15.23 -2.83
CA GLY A 93 -11.60 13.84 -3.29
C GLY A 93 -11.90 13.65 -4.77
N ALA A 94 -12.96 14.28 -5.27
CA ALA A 94 -13.33 14.23 -6.69
C ALA A 94 -12.28 14.92 -7.59
N MET A 95 -11.68 16.04 -7.13
CA MET A 95 -10.56 16.68 -7.82
C MET A 95 -9.35 15.74 -7.92
N CYS A 96 -8.98 15.07 -6.81
CA CYS A 96 -7.88 14.10 -6.83
C CYS A 96 -8.14 12.99 -7.85
N SER A 97 -9.35 12.43 -7.89
CA SER A 97 -9.69 11.37 -8.86
C SER A 97 -9.56 11.86 -10.31
N ARG A 98 -10.05 13.07 -10.63
CA ARG A 98 -9.95 13.63 -12.00
C ARG A 98 -8.52 13.92 -12.40
N VAL A 99 -7.75 14.56 -11.53
CA VAL A 99 -6.34 14.90 -11.80
C VAL A 99 -5.50 13.66 -11.98
N VAL A 100 -5.68 12.66 -11.10
CA VAL A 100 -4.97 11.37 -11.24
C VAL A 100 -5.36 10.66 -12.53
N ALA A 101 -6.65 10.62 -12.88
CA ALA A 101 -7.11 9.99 -14.12
C ALA A 101 -6.50 10.63 -15.38
N GLU A 102 -6.14 11.91 -15.32
CA GLU A 102 -5.52 12.62 -16.44
C GLU A 102 -3.99 12.54 -16.45
N LYS A 103 -3.37 12.67 -15.26
CA LYS A 103 -1.91 12.83 -15.12
C LYS A 103 -1.18 11.54 -14.71
N LEU A 104 -1.91 10.47 -14.46
CA LEU A 104 -1.30 9.17 -14.22
C LEU A 104 -0.62 8.69 -15.51
N ASP A 105 0.64 8.34 -15.42
CA ASP A 105 1.42 7.85 -16.54
C ASP A 105 0.69 6.67 -17.24
N PRO A 106 0.31 6.80 -18.52
CA PRO A 106 -0.37 5.73 -19.24
C PRO A 106 0.52 4.51 -19.44
N ASP A 107 1.84 4.70 -19.53
CA ASP A 107 2.81 3.65 -19.79
C ASP A 107 3.34 2.98 -18.52
N ARG A 108 2.82 3.33 -17.34
CA ARG A 108 3.25 2.84 -16.02
C ARG A 108 3.24 1.32 -15.85
N LEU A 109 2.53 0.61 -16.71
CA LEU A 109 2.43 -0.85 -16.70
C LEU A 109 3.26 -1.50 -17.81
N ALA A 110 3.87 -0.68 -18.68
CA ALA A 110 4.77 -1.17 -19.72
C ALA A 110 6.14 -1.50 -19.12
N GLY A 111 6.69 -2.66 -19.50
CA GLY A 111 8.06 -3.02 -19.11
C GLY A 111 8.25 -3.44 -17.66
N LEU A 112 7.19 -3.79 -16.93
CA LEU A 112 7.30 -4.32 -15.56
C LEU A 112 8.02 -5.68 -15.59
N VAL A 113 9.08 -5.80 -14.78
CA VAL A 113 9.89 -7.01 -14.62
C VAL A 113 9.73 -7.58 -13.22
N ASP A 114 10.10 -6.82 -12.19
CA ASP A 114 9.98 -7.19 -10.80
C ASP A 114 8.88 -6.36 -10.13
N ILE A 115 7.86 -7.02 -9.61
CA ILE A 115 6.72 -6.36 -8.99
C ILE A 115 6.54 -6.78 -7.54
N GLY A 116 5.99 -5.87 -6.74
CA GLY A 116 5.56 -6.15 -5.37
C GLY A 116 4.05 -6.13 -5.26
N VAL A 117 3.48 -7.10 -4.56
CA VAL A 117 2.04 -7.18 -4.29
C VAL A 117 1.81 -7.13 -2.79
N ASP A 118 0.98 -6.18 -2.34
CA ASP A 118 0.64 -6.05 -0.93
C ASP A 118 -0.86 -5.75 -0.73
N GLU A 119 -1.36 -6.03 0.49
CA GLU A 119 -2.69 -5.67 0.89
C GLU A 119 -2.69 -4.63 2.01
N ILE A 120 -3.51 -3.60 1.87
CA ILE A 120 -3.65 -2.59 2.90
C ILE A 120 -5.10 -2.36 3.29
N SER A 121 -5.37 -2.28 4.60
CA SER A 121 -6.69 -1.90 5.09
C SER A 121 -6.86 -0.39 5.00
N TRP A 122 -7.79 0.09 4.18
CA TRP A 122 -8.09 1.51 4.03
C TRP A 122 -9.27 2.00 4.88
N ARG A 123 -10.03 1.04 5.44
CA ARG A 123 -11.17 1.34 6.32
C ARG A 123 -11.38 0.19 7.32
N LYS A 124 -11.90 0.50 8.50
CA LYS A 124 -12.35 -0.51 9.48
C LYS A 124 -13.34 -1.52 8.84
N HIS A 125 -13.53 -2.67 9.49
CA HIS A 125 -14.39 -3.76 9.06
C HIS A 125 -13.95 -4.46 7.76
N HIS A 126 -12.63 -4.82 7.71
CA HIS A 126 -12.05 -5.68 6.67
C HIS A 126 -12.18 -5.16 5.23
N LYS A 127 -12.09 -3.85 5.04
CA LYS A 127 -12.04 -3.26 3.70
C LYS A 127 -10.57 -3.05 3.29
N TYR A 128 -10.15 -3.81 2.29
CA TYR A 128 -8.77 -3.86 1.81
C TYR A 128 -8.65 -3.31 0.40
N LEU A 129 -7.45 -2.87 0.07
CA LEU A 129 -6.97 -2.64 -1.29
C LEU A 129 -5.82 -3.60 -1.55
N THR A 130 -5.78 -4.19 -2.74
CA THR A 130 -4.58 -4.82 -3.29
C THR A 130 -3.83 -3.76 -4.08
N LEU A 131 -2.54 -3.62 -3.82
CA LEU A 131 -1.66 -2.67 -4.49
C LEU A 131 -0.56 -3.44 -5.20
N VAL A 132 -0.22 -3.01 -6.41
CA VAL A 132 0.94 -3.50 -7.15
C VAL A 132 1.92 -2.35 -7.30
N SER A 133 3.16 -2.61 -6.95
CA SER A 133 4.28 -1.67 -7.08
C SER A 133 5.33 -2.24 -8.02
N ASP A 134 6.03 -1.36 -8.67
CA ASP A 134 7.21 -1.65 -9.47
C ASP A 134 8.44 -1.55 -8.55
N HIS A 135 9.29 -2.57 -8.56
CA HIS A 135 10.51 -2.60 -7.75
C HIS A 135 11.58 -1.64 -8.27
N ASP A 136 11.64 -1.41 -9.57
CA ASP A 136 12.66 -0.55 -10.18
C ASP A 136 12.43 0.91 -9.80
N THR A 137 11.21 1.38 -9.98
CA THR A 137 10.86 2.79 -9.69
C THR A 137 10.47 3.04 -8.24
N GLY A 138 10.10 1.98 -7.50
CA GLY A 138 9.56 2.08 -6.15
C GLY A 138 8.19 2.76 -6.10
N LYS A 139 7.43 2.79 -7.20
CA LYS A 139 6.13 3.43 -7.31
C LYS A 139 4.99 2.41 -7.32
N ILE A 140 3.83 2.81 -6.80
CA ILE A 140 2.60 2.02 -6.95
C ILE A 140 2.07 2.27 -8.37
N VAL A 141 1.96 1.20 -9.15
CA VAL A 141 1.56 1.26 -10.57
C VAL A 141 0.11 0.85 -10.79
N TRP A 142 -0.46 0.07 -9.85
CA TRP A 142 -1.85 -0.38 -9.93
C TRP A 142 -2.43 -0.63 -8.54
N GLY A 143 -3.77 -0.62 -8.45
CA GLY A 143 -4.49 -1.01 -7.25
C GLY A 143 -5.97 -1.22 -7.49
N ALA A 144 -6.57 -2.12 -6.70
CA ALA A 144 -8.00 -2.41 -6.76
C ALA A 144 -8.58 -2.76 -5.37
N PRO A 145 -9.91 -2.57 -5.17
CA PRO A 145 -10.58 -3.00 -3.96
C PRO A 145 -10.60 -4.53 -3.82
N GLY A 146 -10.23 -5.02 -2.65
CA GLY A 146 -10.25 -6.45 -2.32
C GLY A 146 -8.90 -6.96 -1.86
N LYS A 147 -8.85 -8.26 -1.55
CA LYS A 147 -7.63 -8.99 -1.12
C LYS A 147 -7.65 -10.47 -1.54
N LYS A 148 -8.48 -10.81 -2.49
CA LYS A 148 -8.62 -12.19 -2.99
C LYS A 148 -7.74 -12.39 -4.22
N ALA A 149 -7.50 -13.66 -4.59
CA ALA A 149 -6.84 -13.99 -5.85
C ALA A 149 -7.52 -13.30 -7.05
N ALA A 150 -8.85 -13.35 -7.14
CA ALA A 150 -9.62 -12.69 -8.18
C ALA A 150 -9.38 -11.17 -8.29
N THR A 151 -8.96 -10.49 -7.21
CA THR A 151 -8.60 -9.08 -7.28
C THR A 151 -7.29 -8.90 -8.05
N LEU A 152 -6.29 -9.74 -7.78
CA LEU A 152 -5.01 -9.71 -8.48
C LEU A 152 -5.12 -10.27 -9.91
N ASP A 153 -6.04 -11.22 -10.16
CA ASP A 153 -6.33 -11.70 -11.51
C ASP A 153 -6.69 -10.53 -12.44
N GLY A 154 -7.45 -9.55 -11.95
CA GLY A 154 -7.79 -8.33 -12.70
C GLY A 154 -6.58 -7.49 -13.11
N PHE A 155 -5.49 -7.51 -12.36
CA PHE A 155 -4.23 -6.87 -12.77
C PHE A 155 -3.65 -7.56 -14.00
N PHE A 156 -3.55 -8.89 -13.98
CA PHE A 156 -2.96 -9.66 -15.07
C PHE A 156 -3.82 -9.69 -16.34
N THR A 157 -5.15 -9.78 -16.19
CA THR A 157 -6.06 -10.02 -17.33
C THR A 157 -6.62 -8.74 -17.95
N THR A 158 -6.71 -7.66 -17.17
CA THR A 158 -7.41 -6.44 -17.62
C THR A 158 -6.50 -5.21 -17.64
N ALA A 159 -5.54 -5.11 -16.71
CA ALA A 159 -4.75 -3.90 -16.58
C ALA A 159 -3.44 -3.96 -17.37
N LEU A 160 -2.74 -5.09 -17.35
CA LEU A 160 -1.49 -5.24 -18.09
C LEU A 160 -1.71 -5.18 -19.61
N PRO A 161 -0.75 -4.60 -20.36
CA PRO A 161 -0.76 -4.72 -21.81
C PRO A 161 -0.61 -6.18 -22.27
N GLU A 162 -0.91 -6.45 -23.52
CA GLU A 162 -0.74 -7.76 -24.13
C GLU A 162 0.69 -8.27 -23.89
N ASP A 163 0.83 -9.53 -23.51
CA ASP A 163 2.09 -10.18 -23.13
C ASP A 163 2.81 -9.55 -21.90
N GLY A 164 2.25 -8.56 -21.25
CA GLY A 164 2.84 -7.93 -20.06
C GLY A 164 3.12 -8.93 -18.93
N ALA A 165 2.21 -9.87 -18.70
CA ALA A 165 2.38 -10.91 -17.69
C ALA A 165 3.58 -11.84 -17.94
N LYS A 166 3.93 -12.08 -19.20
CA LYS A 166 5.08 -12.93 -19.60
C LYS A 166 6.43 -12.28 -19.30
N LYS A 167 6.46 -10.94 -19.20
CA LYS A 167 7.70 -10.17 -18.92
C LYS A 167 8.02 -10.10 -17.42
N ILE A 168 7.08 -10.46 -16.57
CA ILE A 168 7.29 -10.43 -15.12
C ILE A 168 8.19 -11.60 -14.74
N GLU A 169 9.35 -11.29 -14.17
CA GLU A 169 10.35 -12.27 -13.73
C GLU A 169 10.23 -12.62 -12.26
N ALA A 170 9.90 -11.64 -11.40
CA ALA A 170 9.68 -11.92 -10.00
C ALA A 170 8.50 -11.13 -9.41
N VAL A 171 7.87 -11.76 -8.41
CA VAL A 171 6.76 -11.15 -7.66
C VAL A 171 7.02 -11.28 -6.17
N SER A 172 7.30 -10.17 -5.51
CA SER A 172 7.41 -10.14 -4.05
C SER A 172 6.04 -9.99 -3.39
N MET A 173 5.79 -10.76 -2.34
CA MET A 173 4.52 -10.76 -1.62
C MET A 173 4.64 -11.31 -0.20
N ASP A 174 3.56 -11.15 0.57
CA ASP A 174 3.38 -11.86 1.84
C ASP A 174 3.23 -13.38 1.63
N LEU A 175 3.47 -14.16 2.68
CA LEU A 175 3.32 -15.62 2.68
C LEU A 175 1.86 -16.11 2.51
N GLY A 176 0.98 -15.26 1.97
CA GLY A 176 -0.43 -15.58 1.77
C GLY A 176 -0.69 -16.44 0.52
N PRO A 177 -1.58 -17.45 0.59
CA PRO A 177 -1.83 -18.34 -0.55
C PRO A 177 -2.63 -17.69 -1.68
N ALA A 178 -3.37 -16.62 -1.41
CA ALA A 178 -4.28 -16.01 -2.39
C ALA A 178 -3.55 -15.42 -3.58
N PHE A 179 -2.55 -14.56 -3.34
CA PHE A 179 -1.79 -13.92 -4.41
C PHE A 179 -0.87 -14.92 -5.12
N ALA A 180 -0.25 -15.83 -4.37
CA ALA A 180 0.56 -16.89 -4.98
C ALA A 180 -0.23 -17.77 -5.96
N LYS A 181 -1.53 -18.01 -5.70
CA LYS A 181 -2.42 -18.72 -6.64
C LYS A 181 -2.60 -17.92 -7.93
N SER A 182 -2.86 -16.63 -7.84
CA SER A 182 -3.03 -15.74 -9.00
C SER A 182 -1.76 -15.65 -9.84
N VAL A 183 -0.59 -15.45 -9.21
CA VAL A 183 0.69 -15.39 -9.91
C VAL A 183 0.97 -16.69 -10.66
N ARG A 184 0.83 -17.85 -10.03
CA ARG A 184 1.03 -19.14 -10.71
C ARG A 184 0.10 -19.38 -11.89
N ALA A 185 -1.11 -18.81 -11.85
CA ALA A 185 -2.09 -18.94 -12.94
C ALA A 185 -1.77 -18.03 -14.13
N HIS A 186 -1.28 -16.82 -13.89
CA HIS A 186 -1.15 -15.78 -14.92
C HIS A 186 0.30 -15.47 -15.34
N ALA A 187 1.25 -15.71 -14.43
CA ALA A 187 2.68 -15.51 -14.68
C ALA A 187 3.48 -16.72 -14.14
N PRO A 188 3.28 -17.94 -14.68
CA PRO A 188 3.87 -19.16 -14.15
C PRO A 188 5.40 -19.18 -14.20
N GLN A 189 6.02 -18.39 -15.08
CA GLN A 189 7.47 -18.22 -15.19
C GLN A 189 8.04 -17.34 -14.06
N ALA A 190 7.21 -16.50 -13.43
CA ALA A 190 7.66 -15.56 -12.42
C ALA A 190 8.04 -16.25 -11.12
N VAL A 191 9.19 -15.89 -10.57
CA VAL A 191 9.66 -16.37 -9.27
C VAL A 191 8.87 -15.66 -8.16
N ILE A 192 8.23 -16.43 -7.30
CA ILE A 192 7.54 -15.88 -6.11
C ILE A 192 8.57 -15.66 -5.01
N CYS A 193 8.74 -14.41 -4.61
CA CYS A 193 9.63 -13.97 -3.55
C CYS A 193 8.83 -13.64 -2.29
N PHE A 194 9.14 -14.32 -1.17
CA PHE A 194 8.49 -14.05 0.11
C PHE A 194 9.34 -13.11 0.96
N ASP A 195 8.75 -11.98 1.32
CA ASP A 195 9.40 -10.94 2.08
C ASP A 195 9.92 -11.41 3.44
N PRO A 196 11.25 -11.30 3.71
CA PRO A 196 11.86 -11.62 4.99
C PRO A 196 11.23 -10.89 6.19
N PHE A 197 10.75 -9.67 6.03
CA PHE A 197 10.04 -8.94 7.08
C PHE A 197 8.80 -9.71 7.55
N HIS A 198 8.00 -10.23 6.63
CA HIS A 198 6.82 -11.03 6.94
C HIS A 198 7.18 -12.39 7.55
N VAL A 199 8.34 -12.95 7.19
CA VAL A 199 8.89 -14.16 7.82
C VAL A 199 9.20 -13.91 9.31
N VAL A 200 9.93 -12.82 9.62
CA VAL A 200 10.24 -12.43 11.01
C VAL A 200 8.97 -12.07 11.77
N LYS A 201 8.02 -11.45 11.13
CA LYS A 201 6.72 -11.09 11.71
C LYS A 201 5.95 -12.33 12.20
N LEU A 202 6.00 -13.47 11.48
CA LEU A 202 5.38 -14.72 11.95
C LEU A 202 5.92 -15.15 13.32
N ALA A 203 7.24 -15.05 13.54
CA ALA A 203 7.85 -15.38 14.81
C ALA A 203 7.50 -14.36 15.91
N THR A 204 7.39 -13.08 15.54
CA THR A 204 6.96 -12.00 16.45
C THR A 204 5.52 -12.21 16.92
N ASP A 205 4.61 -12.53 16.01
CA ASP A 205 3.20 -12.83 16.31
C ASP A 205 3.07 -14.10 17.16
N ALA A 206 3.87 -15.15 16.86
CA ALA A 206 3.92 -16.36 17.66
C ALA A 206 4.42 -16.11 19.09
N LEU A 207 5.43 -15.24 19.25
CA LEU A 207 5.94 -14.83 20.58
C LEU A 207 4.87 -14.08 21.38
N ASP A 208 4.12 -13.15 20.78
CA ASP A 208 3.03 -12.44 21.47
C ASP A 208 1.90 -13.41 21.88
N ASP A 209 1.61 -14.39 21.07
CA ASP A 209 0.65 -15.45 21.42
C ASP A 209 1.14 -16.28 22.64
N VAL A 210 2.41 -16.68 22.68
CA VAL A 210 3.01 -17.38 23.84
C VAL A 210 2.94 -16.51 25.07
N ARG A 211 3.31 -15.20 24.96
CA ARG A 211 3.20 -14.25 26.08
C ARG A 211 1.77 -14.15 26.61
N ARG A 212 0.78 -14.08 25.74
CA ARG A 212 -0.64 -14.05 26.14
C ARG A 212 -1.07 -15.31 26.85
N GLN A 213 -0.62 -16.48 26.39
CA GLN A 213 -0.92 -17.77 27.02
C GLN A 213 -0.33 -17.84 28.43
N VAL A 214 0.96 -17.50 28.59
CA VAL A 214 1.63 -17.49 29.90
C VAL A 214 0.97 -16.49 30.84
N TRP A 215 0.64 -15.29 30.37
CA TRP A 215 -0.11 -14.29 31.15
C TRP A 215 -1.49 -14.81 31.60
N GLN A 216 -2.26 -15.45 30.71
CA GLN A 216 -3.56 -16.02 31.05
C GLN A 216 -3.44 -17.14 32.07
N SER A 217 -2.42 -18.02 31.99
CA SER A 217 -2.16 -19.05 32.94
C SER A 217 -1.82 -18.49 34.33
N ALA A 218 -0.95 -17.47 34.40
CA ALA A 218 -0.62 -16.80 35.66
C ALA A 218 -1.85 -16.18 36.33
N ARG A 219 -2.74 -15.57 35.53
CA ARG A 219 -4.02 -15.02 36.03
C ARG A 219 -4.92 -16.08 36.63
N LYS A 220 -5.01 -17.26 36.03
CA LYS A 220 -5.81 -18.40 36.54
C LYS A 220 -5.28 -18.92 37.87
N LEU A 221 -3.96 -18.91 38.07
CA LEU A 221 -3.31 -19.30 39.32
C LEU A 221 -3.36 -18.20 40.39
N SER A 222 -4.06 -17.11 40.15
CA SER A 222 -4.19 -15.97 41.08
C SER A 222 -2.86 -15.28 41.43
N ASP A 223 -1.81 -15.50 40.65
CA ASP A 223 -0.50 -14.86 40.83
C ASP A 223 -0.53 -13.47 40.14
N LYS A 224 -1.03 -12.49 40.87
CA LYS A 224 -1.18 -11.12 40.38
C LYS A 224 0.15 -10.47 39.97
N GLN A 225 1.23 -10.76 40.70
CA GLN A 225 2.54 -10.16 40.45
C GLN A 225 3.15 -10.69 39.13
N ILE A 226 3.19 -11.99 38.97
CA ILE A 226 3.67 -12.65 37.74
C ILE A 226 2.81 -12.25 36.53
N ALA A 227 1.48 -12.23 36.69
CA ALA A 227 0.58 -11.78 35.62
C ALA A 227 0.85 -10.32 35.19
N LYS A 228 1.13 -9.43 36.14
CA LYS A 228 1.48 -8.02 35.84
C LYS A 228 2.80 -7.93 35.07
N THR A 229 3.81 -8.70 35.44
CA THR A 229 5.11 -8.79 34.77
C THR A 229 4.93 -9.22 33.31
N TYR A 230 4.24 -10.34 33.03
CA TYR A 230 4.04 -10.82 31.67
C TYR A 230 3.18 -9.88 30.80
N LYS A 231 2.21 -9.18 31.39
CA LYS A 231 1.45 -8.15 30.68
C LYS A 231 2.34 -6.97 30.29
N GLY A 232 3.18 -6.50 31.21
CA GLY A 232 4.08 -5.36 31.00
C GLY A 232 5.26 -5.66 30.07
N ALA A 233 5.64 -6.92 29.94
CA ALA A 233 6.79 -7.36 29.14
C ALA A 233 6.59 -7.26 27.61
N ARG A 234 5.38 -6.93 27.13
CA ARG A 234 5.08 -6.93 25.70
C ARG A 234 6.14 -6.25 24.85
N TRP A 235 6.47 -5.02 25.16
CA TRP A 235 7.40 -4.24 24.34
C TRP A 235 8.87 -4.61 24.57
N ALA A 236 9.23 -5.17 25.73
CA ALA A 236 10.54 -5.74 25.98
C ALA A 236 10.81 -6.98 25.11
N LEU A 237 9.75 -7.75 24.77
CA LEU A 237 9.83 -8.96 23.96
C LEU A 237 9.69 -8.71 22.46
N LEU A 238 8.80 -7.78 22.04
CA LEU A 238 8.44 -7.61 20.65
C LEU A 238 9.30 -6.59 19.89
N LYS A 239 9.85 -5.59 20.58
CA LYS A 239 10.80 -4.64 19.95
C LYS A 239 12.13 -5.33 19.64
N ASN A 240 12.86 -4.74 18.71
CA ASN A 240 14.23 -5.12 18.46
C ASN A 240 15.12 -4.73 19.67
N PRO A 241 16.13 -5.53 20.03
CA PRO A 241 17.00 -5.28 21.20
C PRO A 241 17.63 -3.89 21.22
N GLU A 242 18.04 -3.39 20.07
CA GLU A 242 18.65 -2.06 19.87
C GLU A 242 17.68 -0.90 20.17
N SER A 243 16.37 -1.16 20.09
CA SER A 243 15.32 -0.15 20.32
C SER A 243 14.71 -0.21 21.73
N LEU A 244 15.26 -1.02 22.63
CA LEU A 244 14.75 -1.17 23.99
C LEU A 244 15.20 -0.01 24.88
N THR A 245 14.26 0.52 25.67
CA THR A 245 14.58 1.42 26.80
C THR A 245 15.25 0.65 27.93
N ASP A 246 15.94 1.33 28.84
CA ASP A 246 16.63 0.67 29.96
C ASP A 246 15.66 -0.09 30.85
N THR A 247 14.46 0.42 31.09
CA THR A 247 13.39 -0.30 31.81
C THR A 247 12.99 -1.59 31.08
N GLN A 248 12.90 -1.56 29.74
CA GLN A 248 12.58 -2.74 28.94
C GLN A 248 13.72 -3.75 28.93
N LYS A 249 15.00 -3.29 28.90
CA LYS A 249 16.17 -4.14 29.04
C LYS A 249 16.20 -4.85 30.40
N ALA A 250 15.93 -4.12 31.48
CA ALA A 250 15.83 -4.71 32.83
C ALA A 250 14.72 -5.78 32.92
N THR A 251 13.53 -5.47 32.37
CA THR A 251 12.43 -6.44 32.30
C THR A 251 12.81 -7.70 31.53
N LEU A 252 13.47 -7.54 30.37
CA LEU A 252 13.93 -8.68 29.57
C LEU A 252 15.00 -9.51 30.31
N ALA A 253 15.93 -8.87 30.99
CA ALA A 253 16.95 -9.52 31.78
C ALA A 253 16.34 -10.33 32.96
N GLN A 254 15.30 -9.79 33.60
CA GLN A 254 14.56 -10.54 34.61
C GLN A 254 13.90 -11.79 34.03
N LEU A 255 13.15 -11.66 32.92
CA LEU A 255 12.51 -12.79 32.25
C LEU A 255 13.52 -13.86 31.83
N LYS A 256 14.68 -13.46 31.30
CA LYS A 256 15.74 -14.41 30.92
C LYS A 256 16.27 -15.22 32.13
N ARG A 257 16.34 -14.62 33.31
CA ARG A 257 16.70 -15.34 34.55
C ARG A 257 15.63 -16.34 34.98
N GLU A 258 14.36 -16.01 34.79
CA GLU A 258 13.24 -16.89 35.12
C GLU A 258 13.13 -18.09 34.15
N GLY A 259 13.60 -17.93 32.91
CA GLY A 259 13.60 -18.97 31.89
C GLY A 259 12.21 -19.31 31.35
N GLY A 260 12.04 -20.59 30.95
CA GLY A 260 10.76 -21.12 30.55
C GLY A 260 10.43 -20.96 29.06
N ALA A 261 9.16 -21.22 28.71
CA ALA A 261 8.69 -21.23 27.33
C ALA A 261 8.74 -19.85 26.67
N LEU A 262 8.51 -18.79 27.45
CA LEU A 262 8.50 -17.42 26.95
C LEU A 262 9.90 -16.96 26.51
N VAL A 263 10.92 -17.30 27.28
CA VAL A 263 12.32 -16.99 26.96
C VAL A 263 12.77 -17.75 25.72
N ARG A 264 12.49 -19.05 25.64
CA ARG A 264 12.78 -19.85 24.43
C ARG A 264 12.08 -19.31 23.20
N ALA A 265 10.83 -18.83 23.33
CA ALA A 265 10.10 -18.19 22.25
C ALA A 265 10.77 -16.88 21.80
N TYR A 266 11.29 -16.08 22.76
CA TYR A 266 12.04 -14.88 22.48
C TYR A 266 13.36 -15.18 21.73
N GLU A 267 14.10 -16.19 22.19
CA GLU A 267 15.35 -16.62 21.53
C GLU A 267 15.10 -17.11 20.11
N LEU A 268 14.02 -17.89 19.89
CA LEU A 268 13.60 -18.29 18.55
C LEU A 268 13.27 -17.09 17.66
N LYS A 269 12.59 -16.07 18.17
CA LYS A 269 12.30 -14.84 17.39
C LYS A 269 13.57 -14.10 17.05
N GLU A 270 14.47 -13.88 18.02
CA GLU A 270 15.71 -13.13 17.78
C GLU A 270 16.68 -13.89 16.85
N SER A 271 16.79 -15.23 16.99
CA SER A 271 17.64 -16.02 16.10
C SER A 271 17.12 -16.02 14.66
N LEU A 272 15.78 -16.01 14.44
CA LEU A 272 15.23 -15.85 13.10
C LEU A 272 15.51 -14.47 12.54
N ARG A 273 15.37 -13.42 13.35
CA ARG A 273 15.69 -12.04 12.93
C ARG A 273 17.16 -11.92 12.53
N ALA A 274 18.05 -12.54 13.30
CA ALA A 274 19.49 -12.49 13.05
C ALA A 274 19.89 -13.11 11.68
N VAL A 275 19.12 -14.04 11.14
CA VAL A 275 19.35 -14.61 9.80
C VAL A 275 19.31 -13.54 8.70
N PHE A 276 18.48 -12.51 8.89
CA PHE A 276 18.27 -11.46 7.88
C PHE A 276 18.95 -10.13 8.25
N VAL A 277 19.84 -10.14 9.26
CA VAL A 277 20.62 -8.96 9.67
C VAL A 277 22.05 -9.16 9.20
N GLY A 278 22.58 -8.15 8.50
CA GLY A 278 23.94 -8.19 7.96
C GLY A 278 23.96 -8.57 6.49
N ASP A 279 25.17 -8.61 5.95
CA ASP A 279 25.45 -8.91 4.55
C ASP A 279 25.93 -10.37 4.43
N LEU A 280 24.99 -11.30 4.63
CA LEU A 280 25.26 -12.74 4.52
C LEU A 280 24.92 -13.23 3.11
N ASP A 281 25.75 -14.17 2.61
CA ASP A 281 25.45 -14.83 1.35
C ASP A 281 24.21 -15.75 1.47
N THR A 282 23.59 -16.03 0.33
CA THR A 282 22.32 -16.77 0.26
C THR A 282 22.44 -18.20 0.79
N ASP A 283 23.56 -18.87 0.56
CA ASP A 283 23.79 -20.25 1.02
C ASP A 283 23.86 -20.29 2.54
N THR A 284 24.56 -19.34 3.13
CA THR A 284 24.63 -19.16 4.58
C THR A 284 23.23 -18.90 5.16
N ILE A 285 22.44 -17.99 4.59
CA ILE A 285 21.07 -17.71 5.00
C ILE A 285 20.19 -18.96 4.92
N THR A 286 20.26 -19.69 3.81
CA THR A 286 19.51 -20.95 3.60
C THR A 286 19.85 -22.01 4.63
N ASN A 287 21.14 -22.18 4.91
CA ASN A 287 21.60 -23.14 5.95
C ASN A 287 21.10 -22.71 7.36
N MET A 288 21.22 -21.42 7.70
CA MET A 288 20.72 -20.88 8.96
C MET A 288 19.20 -21.06 9.11
N LEU A 289 18.42 -20.80 8.06
CA LEU A 289 16.97 -21.03 8.03
C LEU A 289 16.64 -22.53 8.21
N GLY A 290 17.36 -23.42 7.56
CA GLY A 290 17.19 -24.86 7.71
C GLY A 290 17.43 -25.33 9.16
N LYS A 291 18.52 -24.86 9.78
CA LYS A 291 18.83 -25.13 11.20
C LYS A 291 17.76 -24.53 12.12
N TRP A 292 17.34 -23.30 11.85
CA TRP A 292 16.28 -22.64 12.61
C TRP A 292 14.96 -23.40 12.52
N CYS A 293 14.54 -23.80 11.32
CA CYS A 293 13.33 -24.61 11.12
C CYS A 293 13.37 -25.92 11.92
N SER A 294 14.52 -26.58 11.94
CA SER A 294 14.73 -27.81 12.72
C SER A 294 14.62 -27.56 14.21
N TRP A 295 15.16 -26.45 14.72
CA TRP A 295 15.05 -26.06 16.12
C TRP A 295 13.60 -25.69 16.48
N ALA A 296 12.93 -24.85 15.67
CA ALA A 296 11.56 -24.44 15.89
C ALA A 296 10.59 -25.64 15.94
N GLN A 297 10.77 -26.65 15.09
CA GLN A 297 9.92 -27.82 15.06
C GLN A 297 10.10 -28.72 16.27
N ARG A 298 11.25 -28.68 16.98
CA ARG A 298 11.57 -29.47 18.18
C ARG A 298 11.42 -28.70 19.49
N CYS A 299 11.11 -27.39 19.46
CA CYS A 299 11.09 -26.53 20.66
C CYS A 299 9.94 -26.79 21.64
N ARG A 300 8.98 -27.66 21.31
CA ARG A 300 7.77 -27.97 22.10
C ARG A 300 6.84 -26.79 22.35
N ILE A 301 6.97 -25.69 21.57
CA ILE A 301 6.08 -24.56 21.59
C ILE A 301 5.23 -24.61 20.31
N LEU A 302 3.98 -25.06 20.41
CA LEU A 302 3.12 -25.34 19.25
C LEU A 302 3.03 -24.18 18.23
N ARG A 303 3.06 -22.94 18.71
CA ARG A 303 3.05 -21.75 17.83
C ARG A 303 4.31 -21.69 16.97
N PHE A 304 5.48 -21.92 17.53
CA PHE A 304 6.75 -21.92 16.80
C PHE A 304 6.92 -23.18 15.93
N VAL A 305 6.38 -24.33 16.33
CA VAL A 305 6.32 -25.51 15.47
C VAL A 305 5.57 -25.20 14.16
N LYS A 306 4.44 -24.48 14.25
CA LYS A 306 3.68 -24.04 13.08
C LYS A 306 4.49 -23.06 12.21
N VAL A 307 5.15 -22.07 12.82
CA VAL A 307 6.01 -21.12 12.09
C VAL A 307 7.13 -21.86 11.37
N GLY A 308 7.84 -22.77 12.03
CA GLY A 308 8.92 -23.56 11.42
C GLY A 308 8.44 -24.39 10.22
N ARG A 309 7.25 -25.00 10.30
CA ARG A 309 6.65 -25.71 9.15
C ARG A 309 6.30 -24.75 8.01
N THR A 310 5.75 -23.58 8.32
CA THR A 310 5.41 -22.55 7.31
C THR A 310 6.66 -22.06 6.59
N ILE A 311 7.71 -21.68 7.33
CA ILE A 311 8.97 -21.21 6.73
C ILE A 311 9.60 -22.33 5.88
N LYS A 312 9.65 -23.57 6.37
CA LYS A 312 10.19 -24.71 5.61
C LYS A 312 9.44 -24.93 4.30
N LYS A 313 8.11 -24.78 4.30
CA LYS A 313 7.28 -24.91 3.09
C LYS A 313 7.56 -23.83 2.04
N HIS A 314 7.98 -22.65 2.46
CA HIS A 314 8.18 -21.48 1.59
C HIS A 314 9.67 -21.11 1.46
N LEU A 315 10.58 -22.03 1.79
CA LEU A 315 12.02 -21.76 1.85
C LEU A 315 12.56 -21.22 0.53
N ASP A 316 12.22 -21.87 -0.60
CA ASP A 316 12.68 -21.49 -1.94
C ASP A 316 12.31 -20.03 -2.29
N GLY A 317 11.08 -19.61 -1.95
CA GLY A 317 10.64 -18.23 -2.22
C GLY A 317 11.27 -17.21 -1.26
N ILE A 318 11.63 -17.62 -0.03
CA ILE A 318 12.38 -16.76 0.90
C ILE A 318 13.82 -16.60 0.41
N GLN A 319 14.45 -17.67 -0.05
CA GLN A 319 15.77 -17.66 -0.66
C GLN A 319 15.80 -16.77 -1.91
N ALA A 320 14.85 -16.94 -2.81
CA ALA A 320 14.73 -16.13 -4.02
C ALA A 320 14.58 -14.63 -3.73
N ALA A 321 13.87 -14.26 -2.63
CA ALA A 321 13.76 -12.86 -2.22
C ALA A 321 15.11 -12.26 -1.79
N VAL A 322 15.95 -13.04 -1.14
CA VAL A 322 17.30 -12.63 -0.72
C VAL A 322 18.23 -12.53 -1.96
N GLU A 323 18.25 -13.55 -2.81
CA GLU A 323 19.08 -13.61 -4.03
C GLU A 323 18.84 -12.45 -4.96
N ARG A 324 17.56 -12.08 -5.15
CA ARG A 324 17.16 -10.99 -6.04
C ARG A 324 17.23 -9.61 -5.38
N GLY A 325 17.61 -9.53 -4.09
CA GLY A 325 17.62 -8.25 -3.37
C GLY A 325 16.21 -7.61 -3.22
N LEU A 326 15.15 -8.42 -3.41
CA LEU A 326 13.76 -7.99 -3.28
C LEU A 326 13.28 -7.96 -1.82
N ALA A 327 14.23 -7.96 -0.89
CA ALA A 327 13.98 -7.74 0.53
C ALA A 327 13.68 -6.25 0.81
N ASN A 328 12.67 -6.01 1.42
CA ASN A 328 11.67 -4.95 1.47
C ASN A 328 11.99 -3.60 2.13
N GLY A 329 13.16 -3.13 2.24
CA GLY A 329 13.37 -1.77 2.77
C GLY A 329 12.63 -0.68 1.99
N ARG A 330 12.57 -0.79 0.66
CA ARG A 330 11.84 0.16 -0.21
C ARG A 330 10.33 0.01 -0.08
N HIS A 331 9.82 -1.23 -0.02
CA HIS A 331 8.39 -1.52 0.12
C HIS A 331 7.86 -1.15 1.51
N GLU A 332 8.64 -1.37 2.58
CA GLU A 332 8.26 -0.91 3.91
C GLU A 332 8.11 0.62 3.96
N GLY A 333 9.03 1.36 3.33
CA GLY A 333 8.91 2.80 3.16
C GLY A 333 7.66 3.22 2.40
N LEU A 334 7.31 2.49 1.33
CA LEU A 334 6.11 2.72 0.54
C LEU A 334 4.84 2.43 1.35
N ASN A 335 4.80 1.29 2.03
CA ASN A 335 3.70 0.90 2.91
C ASN A 335 3.49 1.89 4.06
N ASN A 336 4.57 2.41 4.63
CA ASN A 336 4.49 3.44 5.66
C ASN A 336 3.92 4.75 5.10
N LYS A 337 4.29 5.16 3.88
CA LYS A 337 3.67 6.31 3.18
C LYS A 337 2.18 6.08 2.96
N VAL A 338 1.77 4.91 2.46
CA VAL A 338 0.36 4.58 2.24
C VAL A 338 -0.43 4.59 3.56
N ARG A 339 0.11 4.00 4.62
CA ARG A 339 -0.50 4.06 5.96
C ARG A 339 -0.64 5.49 6.49
N LEU A 340 0.38 6.34 6.25
CA LEU A 340 0.32 7.75 6.62
C LEU A 340 -0.77 8.50 5.84
N ILE A 341 -0.90 8.26 4.53
CA ILE A 341 -1.97 8.82 3.70
C ILE A 341 -3.34 8.46 4.27
N ILE A 342 -3.56 7.18 4.58
CA ILE A 342 -4.83 6.69 5.13
C ILE A 342 -5.13 7.34 6.49
N ARG A 343 -4.14 7.44 7.36
CA ARG A 343 -4.28 8.08 8.69
C ARG A 343 -4.56 9.57 8.57
N ARG A 344 -3.81 10.29 7.74
CA ARG A 344 -3.94 11.73 7.52
C ARG A 344 -5.29 12.11 6.89
N ALA A 345 -5.87 11.21 6.10
CA ALA A 345 -7.17 11.43 5.48
C ALA A 345 -8.35 11.37 6.47
N TYR A 346 -8.16 10.90 7.72
CA TYR A 346 -9.22 10.63 8.69
C TYR A 346 -10.35 9.75 8.15
N GLY A 347 -10.04 8.96 7.10
CA GLY A 347 -10.93 8.07 6.38
C GLY A 347 -11.22 8.53 4.96
N PHE A 348 -11.69 7.60 4.14
CA PHE A 348 -12.12 7.84 2.77
C PHE A 348 -13.59 7.49 2.60
N HIS A 349 -14.28 8.21 1.74
CA HIS A 349 -15.69 7.95 1.44
C HIS A 349 -15.85 6.60 0.72
N ASN A 350 -14.99 6.34 -0.26
CA ASN A 350 -14.97 5.13 -1.08
C ASN A 350 -13.53 4.70 -1.39
N ALA A 351 -13.38 3.51 -1.95
CA ALA A 351 -12.08 2.95 -2.34
C ALA A 351 -11.42 3.73 -3.48
N GLU A 352 -12.19 4.27 -4.40
CA GLU A 352 -11.70 5.06 -5.53
C GLU A 352 -10.94 6.31 -5.07
N HIS A 353 -11.50 7.07 -4.13
CA HIS A 353 -10.82 8.23 -3.55
C HIS A 353 -9.57 7.84 -2.74
N ALA A 354 -9.57 6.64 -2.11
CA ALA A 354 -8.38 6.14 -1.43
C ALA A 354 -7.29 5.80 -2.43
N LEU A 355 -7.63 5.08 -3.51
CA LEU A 355 -6.70 4.73 -4.59
C LEU A 355 -6.17 5.97 -5.30
N ALA A 356 -7.04 6.94 -5.63
CA ALA A 356 -6.60 8.19 -6.24
C ALA A 356 -5.57 8.93 -5.37
N MET A 357 -5.78 9.00 -4.05
CA MET A 357 -4.82 9.62 -3.15
C MET A 357 -3.52 8.82 -3.03
N ILE A 358 -3.58 7.49 -3.03
CA ILE A 358 -2.40 6.63 -3.01
C ILE A 358 -1.62 6.82 -4.32
N MET A 359 -2.27 6.78 -5.48
CA MET A 359 -1.65 7.01 -6.78
C MET A 359 -1.03 8.40 -6.89
N LEU A 360 -1.72 9.42 -6.36
CA LEU A 360 -1.23 10.80 -6.35
C LEU A 360 0.11 10.95 -5.62
N VAL A 361 0.28 10.25 -4.50
CA VAL A 361 1.46 10.43 -3.61
C VAL A 361 2.53 9.36 -3.83
N CYS A 362 2.12 8.15 -4.21
CA CYS A 362 3.00 6.98 -4.33
C CYS A 362 3.08 6.44 -5.76
N GLY A 363 2.24 6.90 -6.68
CA GLY A 363 2.23 6.48 -8.08
C GLY A 363 3.04 7.40 -8.99
N PRO A 364 3.13 7.06 -10.28
CA PRO A 364 3.78 7.87 -11.29
C PRO A 364 2.86 9.00 -11.79
N VAL A 365 2.58 9.96 -10.91
CA VAL A 365 1.80 11.17 -11.21
C VAL A 365 2.71 12.37 -11.08
N THR A 366 2.84 13.16 -12.13
CA THR A 366 3.58 14.43 -12.12
C THR A 366 2.59 15.58 -11.97
N LEU A 367 2.73 16.34 -10.88
CA LEU A 367 1.95 17.54 -10.63
C LEU A 367 2.82 18.78 -10.87
N GLU A 368 2.39 19.60 -11.78
CA GLU A 368 2.95 20.94 -12.04
C GLU A 368 2.05 21.98 -11.39
N LEU A 369 2.66 22.89 -10.67
CA LEU A 369 1.92 24.04 -10.15
C LEU A 369 1.68 25.06 -11.27
N PRO A 370 0.52 25.74 -11.30
CA PRO A 370 0.19 26.70 -12.35
C PRO A 370 1.07 27.96 -12.37
N TYR A 371 2.03 28.07 -11.44
CA TYR A 371 2.94 29.22 -11.29
C TYR A 371 4.36 28.98 -11.83
N HIS A 372 4.63 27.79 -12.33
CA HIS A 372 5.94 27.42 -12.92
C HIS A 372 5.79 27.32 -14.44
N THR A 373 5.64 28.45 -15.09
CA THR A 373 5.75 28.63 -16.56
C THR A 373 6.96 29.45 -16.88
#